data_1416903b3eb988128eb7097569eefdf8
#
_entry.id   1416903b3eb988128eb7097569eefdf8
#
_cell.length_a   1.000
_cell.length_b   1.000
_cell.length_c   1.000
_cell.angle_alpha   90.00
_cell.angle_beta   90.00
_cell.angle_gamma   90.00
#
_symmetry.space_group_name_H-M   'P 1'
#
loop_
_entity.id
_entity.type
_entity.pdbx_description
1 polymer ?
#
loop_
_entity_poly.entity_id
_entity_poly.type
_entity_poly.pdbx_seq_one_letter_code
_entity_poly.pdbx_strand_id
1 'polypeptide(L)'
;MANIDVKDLLNAGVHFGHLTRKWNPNMAPYIYMERNGIHIINLYKTAAKIDEAAEAMQKIAASGRKILFVATKKQAKDIVATHAASINMPYITERWPGGMLTNFVTIRKAVKKMAAIDRMKKDGTFETLSKKEKLQVDRLRAKLEKNLGSITDMTRLPAALFVVDIKREHIAIKEAQKLKIPIFAMVDTNSDPRDVDFVIPANDDASKSVEKILSLITESVAVGLKNRQAEKDAENKGKEEAAAAKAAPVVEAEPAVVAEPVAETAPVVETAPVVEAEPAVEAAPAAETPAAEAPAKEEGEAPTEA
;
A
#
# COMPACT_ATOMS: atom_id res chain seq x y z
N MET A 1 -5.52 20.15 13.36
CA MET A 1 -5.23 19.06 14.30
C MET A 1 -6.55 18.64 14.93
N ALA A 2 -6.87 17.35 14.94
CA ALA A 2 -8.05 16.87 15.63
C ALA A 2 -7.83 17.11 17.14
N ASN A 3 -8.78 17.76 17.79
CA ASN A 3 -8.69 17.98 19.24
C ASN A 3 -8.99 16.63 19.93
N ILE A 4 -7.93 15.90 20.30
CA ILE A 4 -8.06 14.58 20.90
C ILE A 4 -8.40 14.76 22.38
N ASP A 5 -9.67 14.52 22.74
CA ASP A 5 -10.08 14.53 24.14
C ASP A 5 -9.69 13.20 24.81
N VAL A 6 -8.86 13.31 25.85
CA VAL A 6 -8.43 12.16 26.67
C VAL A 6 -9.63 11.46 27.35
N LYS A 7 -10.71 12.20 27.64
CA LYS A 7 -11.93 11.61 28.20
C LYS A 7 -12.62 10.68 27.21
N ASP A 8 -12.63 11.03 25.94
CA ASP A 8 -13.17 10.17 24.87
C ASP A 8 -12.38 8.87 24.74
N LEU A 9 -11.04 8.96 24.79
CA LEU A 9 -10.17 7.80 24.79
C LEU A 9 -10.42 6.90 26.01
N LEU A 10 -10.63 7.50 27.15
CA LEU A 10 -10.96 6.78 28.39
C LEU A 10 -12.28 6.02 28.25
N ASN A 11 -13.32 6.69 27.76
CA ASN A 11 -14.66 6.13 27.56
C ASN A 11 -14.67 5.00 26.52
N ALA A 12 -13.82 5.09 25.50
CA ALA A 12 -13.62 4.04 24.52
C ALA A 12 -12.81 2.84 25.03
N GLY A 13 -12.24 2.93 26.24
CA GLY A 13 -11.46 1.85 26.85
C GLY A 13 -10.07 1.65 26.25
N VAL A 14 -9.49 2.69 25.66
CA VAL A 14 -8.15 2.68 25.03
C VAL A 14 -7.04 2.39 26.05
N HIS A 15 -7.27 2.75 27.31
CA HIS A 15 -6.31 2.64 28.41
C HIS A 15 -6.08 1.22 28.93
N PHE A 16 -6.96 0.26 28.61
CA PHE A 16 -6.76 -1.12 29.04
C PHE A 16 -5.70 -1.81 28.21
N GLY A 17 -4.70 -2.34 28.89
CA GLY A 17 -3.72 -3.23 28.27
C GLY A 17 -3.98 -4.68 28.64
N HIS A 18 -2.99 -5.52 28.42
CA HIS A 18 -3.02 -6.93 28.72
C HIS A 18 -2.56 -7.23 30.17
N LEU A 19 -2.74 -8.50 30.58
CA LEU A 19 -2.28 -9.02 31.86
C LEU A 19 -0.78 -8.83 32.04
N THR A 20 -0.34 -8.51 33.25
CA THR A 20 1.05 -8.31 33.63
C THR A 20 1.97 -9.49 33.29
N ARG A 21 1.45 -10.73 33.26
CA ARG A 21 2.19 -11.91 32.84
C ARG A 21 2.57 -11.97 31.36
N LYS A 22 1.88 -11.19 30.50
CA LYS A 22 2.02 -11.23 29.04
C LYS A 22 2.64 -9.98 28.46
N TRP A 23 3.01 -9.03 29.29
CA TRP A 23 3.51 -7.74 28.83
C TRP A 23 4.93 -7.83 28.22
N ASN A 24 5.26 -6.84 27.42
CA ASN A 24 6.62 -6.67 26.88
C ASN A 24 7.31 -5.55 27.67
N PRO A 25 8.54 -5.78 28.21
CA PRO A 25 9.29 -4.75 28.94
C PRO A 25 9.53 -3.46 28.14
N ASN A 26 9.64 -3.54 26.81
CA ASN A 26 9.84 -2.38 25.96
C ASN A 26 8.62 -1.44 25.92
N MET A 27 7.45 -1.89 26.39
CA MET A 27 6.26 -1.07 26.56
C MET A 27 6.23 -0.28 27.87
N ALA A 28 7.19 -0.49 28.79
CA ALA A 28 7.28 0.22 30.08
C ALA A 28 7.14 1.75 29.95
N PRO A 29 7.73 2.45 28.95
CA PRO A 29 7.54 3.90 28.80
C PRO A 29 6.10 4.35 28.56
N TYR A 30 5.23 3.49 28.07
CA TYR A 30 3.83 3.78 27.70
C TYR A 30 2.84 3.35 28.78
N ILE A 31 3.28 2.58 29.77
CA ILE A 31 2.43 2.11 30.88
C ILE A 31 2.37 3.20 31.94
N TYR A 32 1.17 3.48 32.44
CA TYR A 32 0.93 4.43 33.53
C TYR A 32 1.02 3.76 34.89
N MET A 33 0.29 2.65 35.07
CA MET A 33 0.23 1.89 36.33
C MET A 33 -0.27 0.46 36.09
N GLU A 34 -0.20 -0.35 37.12
CA GLU A 34 -0.84 -1.67 37.18
C GLU A 34 -2.07 -1.60 38.11
N ARG A 35 -3.16 -2.21 37.67
CA ARG A 35 -4.38 -2.35 38.47
C ARG A 35 -5.03 -3.71 38.22
N ASN A 36 -5.31 -4.45 39.28
CA ASN A 36 -5.94 -5.79 39.20
C ASN A 36 -5.19 -6.77 38.27
N GLY A 37 -3.85 -6.72 38.22
CA GLY A 37 -3.04 -7.58 37.36
C GLY A 37 -3.12 -7.25 35.86
N ILE A 38 -3.61 -6.06 35.52
CA ILE A 38 -3.69 -5.54 34.15
C ILE A 38 -2.89 -4.23 34.07
N HIS A 39 -2.11 -4.06 33.03
CA HIS A 39 -1.42 -2.79 32.77
C HIS A 39 -2.39 -1.75 32.22
N ILE A 40 -2.26 -0.52 32.70
CA ILE A 40 -3.02 0.64 32.22
C ILE A 40 -2.09 1.52 31.39
N ILE A 41 -2.50 1.79 30.16
CA ILE A 41 -1.76 2.61 29.20
C ILE A 41 -1.95 4.09 29.51
N ASN A 42 -0.90 4.89 29.36
CA ASN A 42 -0.91 6.32 29.57
C ASN A 42 -1.58 7.04 28.39
N LEU A 43 -2.82 7.50 28.58
CA LEU A 43 -3.62 8.15 27.52
C LEU A 43 -3.05 9.49 27.04
N TYR A 44 -2.30 10.22 27.86
CA TYR A 44 -1.63 11.44 27.39
C TYR A 44 -0.55 11.14 26.35
N LYS A 45 0.19 10.05 26.55
CA LYS A 45 1.17 9.59 25.56
C LYS A 45 0.47 9.03 24.33
N THR A 46 -0.64 8.33 24.51
CA THR A 46 -1.47 7.86 23.38
C THR A 46 -1.95 9.03 22.54
N ALA A 47 -2.51 10.08 23.12
CA ALA A 47 -2.98 11.25 22.39
C ALA A 47 -1.86 11.92 21.60
N ALA A 48 -0.70 12.18 22.23
CA ALA A 48 0.46 12.75 21.55
C ALA A 48 0.96 11.87 20.37
N LYS A 49 0.94 10.54 20.54
CA LYS A 49 1.36 9.61 19.49
C LYS A 49 0.33 9.45 18.37
N ILE A 50 -0.96 9.62 18.65
CA ILE A 50 -2.00 9.68 17.63
C ILE A 50 -1.83 10.96 16.80
N ASP A 51 -1.58 12.12 17.42
CA ASP A 51 -1.35 13.37 16.69
C ASP A 51 -0.13 13.27 15.77
N GLU A 52 1.00 12.74 16.25
CA GLU A 52 2.21 12.51 15.46
C GLU A 52 1.94 11.59 14.26
N ALA A 53 1.25 10.47 14.49
CA ALA A 53 0.90 9.51 13.44
C ALA A 53 -0.09 10.12 12.43
N ALA A 54 -1.10 10.84 12.90
CA ALA A 54 -2.12 11.48 12.08
C ALA A 54 -1.51 12.53 11.15
N GLU A 55 -0.60 13.37 11.64
CA GLU A 55 0.11 14.38 10.84
C GLU A 55 0.98 13.72 9.75
N ALA A 56 1.72 12.67 10.09
CA ALA A 56 2.54 11.94 9.14
C ALA A 56 1.69 11.26 8.06
N MET A 57 0.58 10.61 8.44
CA MET A 57 -0.34 9.96 7.50
C MET A 57 -1.08 10.98 6.63
N GLN A 58 -1.44 12.15 7.15
CA GLN A 58 -2.01 13.26 6.39
C GLN A 58 -1.05 13.74 5.28
N LYS A 59 0.24 13.90 5.59
CA LYS A 59 1.28 14.27 4.60
C LYS A 59 1.42 13.21 3.49
N ILE A 60 1.38 11.93 3.87
CA ILE A 60 1.42 10.82 2.90
C ILE A 60 0.19 10.85 1.99
N ALA A 61 -1.01 11.06 2.55
CA ALA A 61 -2.26 11.14 1.80
C ALA A 61 -2.27 12.36 0.85
N ALA A 62 -1.80 13.52 1.30
CA ALA A 62 -1.65 14.71 0.48
C ALA A 62 -0.73 14.47 -0.73
N SER A 63 0.36 13.71 -0.58
CA SER A 63 1.19 13.31 -1.73
C SER A 63 0.47 12.34 -2.70
N GLY A 64 -0.71 11.86 -2.35
CA GLY A 64 -1.56 10.97 -3.14
C GLY A 64 -1.11 9.54 -3.21
N ARG A 65 -0.24 9.14 -2.35
CA ARG A 65 0.16 7.75 -2.21
C ARG A 65 -0.85 6.99 -1.34
N LYS A 66 -0.99 5.71 -1.59
CA LYS A 66 -1.93 4.86 -0.84
C LYS A 66 -1.31 4.37 0.46
N ILE A 67 -2.14 4.29 1.50
CA ILE A 67 -1.83 3.69 2.79
C ILE A 67 -2.58 2.36 2.86
N LEU A 68 -1.90 1.29 3.22
CA LEU A 68 -2.50 -0.04 3.35
C LEU A 68 -2.86 -0.30 4.81
N PHE A 69 -4.14 -0.57 5.07
CA PHE A 69 -4.64 -0.91 6.40
C PHE A 69 -4.67 -2.43 6.58
N VAL A 70 -4.18 -2.92 7.73
CA VAL A 70 -4.08 -4.36 8.02
C VAL A 70 -4.64 -4.66 9.39
N ALA A 71 -5.64 -5.54 9.44
CA ALA A 71 -6.22 -6.02 10.69
C ALA A 71 -6.91 -7.37 10.49
N THR A 72 -6.29 -8.46 10.91
CA THR A 72 -6.92 -9.80 10.84
C THR A 72 -7.62 -10.21 12.14
N LYS A 73 -7.57 -9.36 13.17
CA LYS A 73 -8.24 -9.57 14.45
C LYS A 73 -9.75 -9.45 14.30
N LYS A 74 -10.51 -10.41 14.83
CA LYS A 74 -11.99 -10.45 14.67
C LYS A 74 -12.68 -9.15 15.12
N GLN A 75 -12.19 -8.54 16.19
CA GLN A 75 -12.75 -7.31 16.76
C GLN A 75 -12.48 -6.07 15.91
N ALA A 76 -11.40 -6.08 15.11
CA ALA A 76 -10.92 -4.93 14.36
C ALA A 76 -11.26 -4.98 12.86
N LYS A 77 -11.44 -6.19 12.28
CA LYS A 77 -11.51 -6.37 10.83
C LYS A 77 -12.65 -5.60 10.16
N ASP A 78 -13.85 -5.64 10.74
CA ASP A 78 -15.01 -5.00 10.14
C ASP A 78 -14.94 -3.48 10.27
N ILE A 79 -14.40 -2.99 11.39
CA ILE A 79 -14.15 -1.58 11.65
C ILE A 79 -13.11 -1.03 10.67
N VAL A 80 -11.97 -1.71 10.53
CA VAL A 80 -10.92 -1.32 9.58
C VAL A 80 -11.43 -1.33 8.15
N ALA A 81 -12.21 -2.34 7.75
CA ALA A 81 -12.80 -2.39 6.41
C ALA A 81 -13.70 -1.18 6.14
N THR A 82 -14.58 -0.83 7.08
CA THR A 82 -15.50 0.31 6.95
C THR A 82 -14.75 1.63 6.85
N HIS A 83 -13.82 1.88 7.77
CA HIS A 83 -13.04 3.12 7.79
C HIS A 83 -12.10 3.27 6.58
N ALA A 84 -11.40 2.21 6.17
CA ALA A 84 -10.52 2.25 5.01
C ALA A 84 -11.30 2.43 3.69
N ALA A 85 -12.47 1.76 3.56
CA ALA A 85 -13.34 1.92 2.40
C ALA A 85 -13.88 3.35 2.28
N SER A 86 -14.24 4.01 3.39
CA SER A 86 -14.76 5.40 3.37
C SER A 86 -13.78 6.42 2.78
N ILE A 87 -12.48 6.16 2.91
CA ILE A 87 -11.40 7.01 2.38
C ILE A 87 -10.74 6.45 1.12
N ASN A 88 -11.32 5.41 0.52
CA ASN A 88 -10.80 4.76 -0.70
C ASN A 88 -9.35 4.27 -0.58
N MET A 89 -8.97 3.76 0.60
CA MET A 89 -7.67 3.17 0.86
C MET A 89 -7.75 1.64 0.83
N PRO A 90 -6.70 0.95 0.35
CA PRO A 90 -6.64 -0.51 0.36
C PRO A 90 -6.55 -1.03 1.79
N TYR A 91 -7.15 -2.22 2.02
CA TYR A 91 -7.10 -2.87 3.33
C TYR A 91 -7.04 -4.40 3.22
N ILE A 92 -6.55 -5.06 4.24
CA ILE A 92 -6.52 -6.52 4.37
C ILE A 92 -7.06 -6.90 5.74
N THR A 93 -8.15 -7.67 5.74
CA THR A 93 -8.88 -8.03 6.97
C THR A 93 -9.01 -9.52 7.21
N GLU A 94 -8.83 -10.36 6.19
CA GLU A 94 -9.03 -11.81 6.37
C GLU A 94 -7.73 -12.54 6.68
N ARG A 95 -6.77 -12.48 5.79
CA ARG A 95 -5.47 -13.12 5.97
C ARG A 95 -4.39 -12.37 5.20
N TRP A 96 -3.28 -12.12 5.83
CA TRP A 96 -2.09 -11.63 5.14
C TRP A 96 -1.45 -12.75 4.32
N PRO A 97 -1.43 -12.68 3.00
CA PRO A 97 -0.68 -13.64 2.19
C PRO A 97 0.81 -13.32 2.28
N GLY A 98 1.64 -14.32 2.64
CA GLY A 98 3.09 -14.12 2.64
C GLY A 98 3.59 -13.66 1.26
N GLY A 99 4.49 -12.69 1.25
CA GLY A 99 4.97 -12.06 0.02
C GLY A 99 4.06 -10.96 -0.53
N MET A 100 3.10 -10.48 0.26
CA MET A 100 2.17 -9.44 -0.16
C MET A 100 2.87 -8.17 -0.65
N LEU A 101 3.90 -7.73 0.06
CA LEU A 101 4.71 -6.58 -0.30
C LEU A 101 5.99 -7.02 -1.04
N THR A 102 6.69 -8.02 -0.54
CA THR A 102 7.98 -8.45 -1.07
C THR A 102 7.88 -9.17 -2.43
N ASN A 103 6.77 -9.85 -2.70
CA ASN A 103 6.47 -10.48 -3.99
C ASN A 103 5.19 -9.95 -4.61
N PHE A 104 5.08 -8.63 -4.68
CA PHE A 104 3.89 -7.92 -5.17
C PHE A 104 3.50 -8.29 -6.59
N VAL A 105 4.49 -8.65 -7.45
CA VAL A 105 4.24 -9.08 -8.83
C VAL A 105 3.34 -10.33 -8.86
N THR A 106 3.57 -11.30 -7.98
CA THR A 106 2.76 -12.52 -7.90
C THR A 106 1.36 -12.23 -7.36
N ILE A 107 1.23 -11.35 -6.40
CA ILE A 107 -0.06 -10.88 -5.89
C ILE A 107 -0.85 -10.18 -7.00
N ARG A 108 -0.22 -9.32 -7.79
CA ARG A 108 -0.86 -8.69 -8.96
C ARG A 108 -1.31 -9.71 -10.02
N LYS A 109 -0.55 -10.80 -10.23
CA LYS A 109 -1.00 -11.91 -11.10
C LYS A 109 -2.27 -12.56 -10.55
N ALA A 110 -2.38 -12.75 -9.23
CA ALA A 110 -3.59 -13.30 -8.60
C ALA A 110 -4.80 -12.36 -8.74
N VAL A 111 -4.60 -11.04 -8.57
CA VAL A 111 -5.64 -10.02 -8.80
C VAL A 111 -6.07 -9.99 -10.27
N LYS A 112 -5.13 -10.04 -11.22
CA LYS A 112 -5.44 -10.14 -12.65
C LYS A 112 -6.21 -11.42 -12.99
N LYS A 113 -5.90 -12.54 -12.33
CA LYS A 113 -6.65 -13.80 -12.50
C LYS A 113 -8.10 -13.64 -12.04
N MET A 114 -8.37 -12.94 -10.95
CA MET A 114 -9.73 -12.62 -10.50
C MET A 114 -10.48 -11.79 -11.55
N ALA A 115 -9.86 -10.73 -12.06
CA ALA A 115 -10.45 -9.90 -13.12
C ALA A 115 -10.67 -10.68 -14.44
N ALA A 116 -9.80 -11.64 -14.76
CA ALA A 116 -9.98 -12.52 -15.92
C ALA A 116 -11.20 -13.43 -15.75
N ILE A 117 -11.41 -13.97 -14.55
CA ILE A 117 -12.61 -14.79 -14.24
C ILE A 117 -13.88 -13.94 -14.40
N ASP A 118 -13.87 -12.70 -13.90
CA ASP A 118 -15.01 -11.80 -14.04
C ASP A 118 -15.31 -11.44 -15.50
N ARG A 119 -14.26 -11.32 -16.32
CA ARG A 119 -14.39 -11.12 -17.77
C ARG A 119 -14.97 -12.35 -18.44
N MET A 120 -14.48 -13.57 -18.13
CA MET A 120 -15.03 -14.83 -18.66
C MET A 120 -16.53 -14.98 -18.37
N LYS A 121 -16.99 -14.51 -17.20
CA LYS A 121 -18.41 -14.52 -16.86
C LYS A 121 -19.22 -13.54 -17.71
N LYS A 122 -18.66 -12.37 -18.04
CA LYS A 122 -19.31 -11.38 -18.91
C LYS A 122 -19.36 -11.80 -20.37
N ASP A 123 -18.28 -12.43 -20.86
CA ASP A 123 -18.11 -12.84 -22.25
C ASP A 123 -18.88 -14.15 -22.59
N GLY A 124 -19.58 -14.74 -21.61
CA GLY A 124 -20.33 -16.01 -21.81
C GLY A 124 -19.45 -17.26 -21.91
N THR A 125 -18.12 -17.13 -21.96
CA THR A 125 -17.20 -18.28 -22.01
C THR A 125 -17.34 -19.19 -20.77
N PHE A 126 -17.78 -18.61 -19.65
CA PHE A 126 -18.09 -19.37 -18.43
C PHE A 126 -19.20 -20.40 -18.66
N GLU A 127 -20.14 -20.12 -19.56
CA GLU A 127 -21.28 -21.02 -19.85
C GLU A 127 -20.84 -22.31 -20.55
N THR A 128 -19.75 -22.30 -21.31
CA THR A 128 -19.23 -23.46 -22.05
C THR A 128 -18.50 -24.47 -21.17
N LEU A 129 -18.14 -24.09 -19.93
CA LEU A 129 -17.45 -24.96 -18.98
C LEU A 129 -18.35 -26.06 -18.41
N SER A 130 -17.76 -27.19 -18.04
CA SER A 130 -18.45 -28.26 -17.34
C SER A 130 -18.93 -27.81 -15.93
N LYS A 131 -19.95 -28.43 -15.37
CA LYS A 131 -20.46 -28.12 -14.02
C LYS A 131 -19.37 -28.14 -12.94
N LYS A 132 -18.42 -29.09 -13.04
CA LYS A 132 -17.30 -29.22 -12.10
C LYS A 132 -16.34 -28.03 -12.21
N GLU A 133 -16.00 -27.64 -13.41
CA GLU A 133 -15.11 -26.48 -13.66
C GLU A 133 -15.75 -25.16 -13.24
N LYS A 134 -17.03 -24.94 -13.57
CA LYS A 134 -17.77 -23.76 -13.09
C LYS A 134 -17.67 -23.62 -11.58
N LEU A 135 -17.91 -24.70 -10.84
CA LEU A 135 -17.84 -24.70 -9.39
C LEU A 135 -16.42 -24.42 -8.87
N GLN A 136 -15.38 -24.96 -9.52
CA GLN A 136 -13.99 -24.71 -9.14
C GLN A 136 -13.58 -23.25 -9.39
N VAL A 137 -13.97 -22.68 -10.53
CA VAL A 137 -13.70 -21.27 -10.89
C VAL A 137 -14.43 -20.34 -9.93
N ASP A 138 -15.70 -20.62 -9.56
CA ASP A 138 -16.45 -19.82 -8.61
C ASP A 138 -15.83 -19.85 -7.21
N ARG A 139 -15.43 -21.02 -6.73
CA ARG A 139 -14.75 -21.16 -5.44
C ARG A 139 -13.41 -20.41 -5.43
N LEU A 140 -12.65 -20.51 -6.53
CA LEU A 140 -11.39 -19.79 -6.68
C LEU A 140 -11.61 -18.27 -6.66
N ARG A 141 -12.60 -17.77 -7.42
CA ARG A 141 -12.97 -16.35 -7.45
C ARG A 141 -13.35 -15.85 -6.06
N ALA A 142 -14.27 -16.54 -5.38
CA ALA A 142 -14.70 -16.18 -4.04
C ALA A 142 -13.55 -16.14 -3.03
N LYS A 143 -12.61 -17.11 -3.12
CA LYS A 143 -11.39 -17.11 -2.28
C LYS A 143 -10.47 -15.91 -2.58
N LEU A 144 -10.28 -15.58 -3.85
CA LEU A 144 -9.45 -14.44 -4.25
C LEU A 144 -10.10 -13.11 -3.85
N GLU A 145 -11.40 -12.96 -4.07
CA GLU A 145 -12.18 -11.79 -3.71
C GLU A 145 -12.13 -11.53 -2.19
N LYS A 146 -12.34 -12.56 -1.40
CA LYS A 146 -12.30 -12.48 0.06
C LYS A 146 -10.94 -12.00 0.57
N ASN A 147 -9.84 -12.46 -0.02
CA ASN A 147 -8.48 -12.15 0.48
C ASN A 147 -7.85 -10.93 -0.18
N LEU A 148 -8.18 -10.63 -1.44
CA LEU A 148 -7.50 -9.62 -2.26
C LEU A 148 -8.45 -8.61 -2.91
N GLY A 149 -9.76 -8.72 -2.67
CA GLY A 149 -10.75 -7.82 -3.28
C GLY A 149 -10.51 -6.36 -2.97
N SER A 150 -10.17 -6.05 -1.73
CA SER A 150 -9.91 -4.69 -1.26
C SER A 150 -8.63 -4.03 -1.80
N ILE A 151 -7.73 -4.82 -2.42
CA ILE A 151 -6.47 -4.32 -2.98
C ILE A 151 -6.45 -4.33 -4.52
N THR A 152 -7.60 -4.60 -5.15
CA THR A 152 -7.71 -4.69 -6.62
C THR A 152 -7.18 -3.45 -7.31
N ASP A 153 -7.45 -2.27 -6.78
CA ASP A 153 -7.05 -0.97 -7.33
C ASP A 153 -5.61 -0.56 -6.99
N MET A 154 -4.92 -1.38 -6.20
CA MET A 154 -3.55 -1.09 -5.82
C MET A 154 -2.57 -1.49 -6.93
N THR A 155 -2.13 -0.51 -7.73
CA THR A 155 -1.19 -0.73 -8.85
C THR A 155 0.28 -0.69 -8.45
N ARG A 156 0.61 -0.02 -7.33
CA ARG A 156 1.96 0.17 -6.81
C ARG A 156 2.00 -0.24 -5.34
N LEU A 157 3.20 -0.45 -4.81
CA LEU A 157 3.40 -0.65 -3.38
C LEU A 157 2.84 0.53 -2.57
N PRO A 158 2.26 0.26 -1.39
CA PRO A 158 1.77 1.32 -0.51
C PRO A 158 2.93 2.17 0.01
N ALA A 159 2.66 3.43 0.30
CA ALA A 159 3.65 4.35 0.86
C ALA A 159 3.78 4.21 2.38
N ALA A 160 2.78 3.66 3.03
CA ALA A 160 2.75 3.37 4.45
C ALA A 160 1.86 2.18 4.75
N LEU A 161 2.13 1.55 5.87
CA LEU A 161 1.33 0.46 6.43
C LEU A 161 0.72 0.92 7.75
N PHE A 162 -0.59 0.72 7.92
CA PHE A 162 -1.27 0.89 9.22
C PHE A 162 -1.70 -0.48 9.72
N VAL A 163 -1.23 -0.87 10.90
CA VAL A 163 -1.43 -2.22 11.46
C VAL A 163 -2.16 -2.15 12.79
N VAL A 164 -3.15 -3.03 12.96
CA VAL A 164 -3.77 -3.28 14.26
C VAL A 164 -3.28 -4.63 14.78
N ASP A 165 -2.65 -4.64 15.95
CA ASP A 165 -2.03 -5.80 16.59
C ASP A 165 -0.74 -6.30 15.88
N ILE A 166 0.39 -5.76 16.32
CA ILE A 166 1.73 -6.11 15.81
C ILE A 166 2.05 -7.60 15.96
N LYS A 167 1.65 -8.18 17.08
CA LYS A 167 1.98 -9.57 17.41
C LYS A 167 1.32 -10.54 16.42
N ARG A 168 0.12 -10.22 15.98
CA ARG A 168 -0.61 -11.03 15.02
C ARG A 168 -0.09 -10.83 13.60
N GLU A 169 0.17 -9.59 13.23
CA GLU A 169 0.57 -9.19 11.87
C GLU A 169 2.10 -9.12 11.68
N HIS A 170 2.86 -9.91 12.44
CA HIS A 170 4.33 -9.91 12.42
C HIS A 170 4.93 -10.16 11.02
N ILE A 171 4.24 -10.88 10.14
CA ILE A 171 4.69 -11.13 8.76
C ILE A 171 4.60 -9.83 7.95
N ALA A 172 3.50 -9.09 8.07
CA ALA A 172 3.30 -7.82 7.38
C ALA A 172 4.37 -6.80 7.79
N ILE A 173 4.66 -6.73 9.09
CA ILE A 173 5.69 -5.85 9.66
C ILE A 173 7.08 -6.18 9.12
N LYS A 174 7.49 -7.45 9.15
CA LYS A 174 8.78 -7.89 8.61
C LYS A 174 8.93 -7.60 7.11
N GLU A 175 7.86 -7.76 6.33
CA GLU A 175 7.87 -7.42 4.91
C GLU A 175 8.01 -5.91 4.69
N ALA A 176 7.28 -5.08 5.46
CA ALA A 176 7.36 -3.62 5.38
C ALA A 176 8.75 -3.10 5.78
N GLN A 177 9.32 -3.62 6.88
CA GLN A 177 10.69 -3.31 7.31
C GLN A 177 11.72 -3.64 6.23
N LYS A 178 11.60 -4.81 5.59
CA LYS A 178 12.50 -5.23 4.48
C LYS A 178 12.46 -4.24 3.30
N LEU A 179 11.31 -3.65 3.04
CA LEU A 179 11.11 -2.69 1.95
C LEU A 179 11.25 -1.22 2.41
N LYS A 180 11.56 -0.98 3.69
CA LYS A 180 11.68 0.35 4.30
C LYS A 180 10.41 1.18 4.10
N ILE A 181 9.25 0.54 4.22
CA ILE A 181 7.94 1.19 4.20
C ILE A 181 7.61 1.61 5.63
N PRO A 182 7.30 2.88 5.92
CA PRO A 182 6.96 3.34 7.26
C PRO A 182 5.72 2.63 7.80
N ILE A 183 5.83 2.19 9.07
CA ILE A 183 4.82 1.38 9.75
C ILE A 183 4.21 2.20 10.87
N PHE A 184 2.90 2.37 10.78
CA PHE A 184 2.05 2.94 11.82
C PHE A 184 1.32 1.77 12.49
N ALA A 185 1.34 1.68 13.80
CA ALA A 185 0.67 0.56 14.43
C ALA A 185 -0.01 0.92 15.76
N MET A 186 -1.18 0.32 15.99
CA MET A 186 -1.77 0.20 17.32
C MET A 186 -1.03 -0.92 18.06
N VAL A 187 -0.44 -0.56 19.19
CA VAL A 187 0.43 -1.42 19.97
C VAL A 187 -0.10 -1.57 21.38
N ASP A 188 -0.50 -2.76 21.76
CA ASP A 188 -0.88 -3.07 23.12
C ASP A 188 0.36 -3.48 23.95
N THR A 189 0.19 -3.59 25.25
CA THR A 189 1.26 -3.87 26.23
C THR A 189 1.96 -5.23 26.05
N ASN A 190 1.41 -6.15 25.25
CA ASN A 190 1.96 -7.47 24.94
C ASN A 190 2.90 -7.53 23.73
N SER A 191 3.11 -6.40 23.06
CA SER A 191 3.81 -6.29 21.78
C SER A 191 5.09 -5.47 21.89
N ASP A 192 6.03 -5.62 20.95
CA ASP A 192 7.29 -4.85 20.95
C ASP A 192 7.14 -3.55 20.14
N PRO A 193 7.21 -2.36 20.75
CA PRO A 193 7.06 -1.10 20.05
C PRO A 193 8.25 -0.76 19.12
N ARG A 194 9.38 -1.45 19.24
CA ARG A 194 10.59 -1.18 18.43
C ARG A 194 10.48 -1.65 16.99
N ASP A 195 9.51 -2.53 16.72
CA ASP A 195 9.29 -3.08 15.38
C ASP A 195 8.58 -2.11 14.43
N VAL A 196 8.13 -0.95 14.93
CA VAL A 196 7.34 0.03 14.17
C VAL A 196 7.89 1.45 14.32
N ASP A 197 7.67 2.28 13.29
CA ASP A 197 8.16 3.65 13.27
C ASP A 197 7.25 4.60 14.07
N PHE A 198 5.93 4.44 13.94
CA PHE A 198 4.92 5.24 14.63
C PHE A 198 4.08 4.37 15.53
N VAL A 199 4.41 4.38 16.81
CA VAL A 199 3.73 3.59 17.84
C VAL A 199 2.52 4.35 18.37
N ILE A 200 1.34 3.76 18.33
CA ILE A 200 0.12 4.26 19.00
C ILE A 200 -0.19 3.28 20.11
N PRO A 201 0.24 3.57 21.37
CA PRO A 201 -0.05 2.69 22.49
C PRO A 201 -1.54 2.69 22.80
N ALA A 202 -2.20 1.55 22.61
CA ALA A 202 -3.65 1.46 22.73
C ALA A 202 -4.12 0.02 22.87
N ASN A 203 -5.33 -0.14 23.39
CA ASN A 203 -6.03 -1.41 23.47
C ASN A 203 -6.49 -1.86 22.07
N ASP A 204 -6.01 -3.00 21.63
CA ASP A 204 -6.34 -3.61 20.33
C ASP A 204 -7.43 -4.71 20.42
N ASP A 205 -7.91 -5.04 21.63
CA ASP A 205 -8.97 -6.01 21.88
C ASP A 205 -10.38 -5.38 21.88
N ALA A 206 -10.50 -4.13 22.32
CA ALA A 206 -11.79 -3.46 22.43
C ALA A 206 -12.17 -2.81 21.07
N SER A 207 -13.29 -3.24 20.49
CA SER A 207 -13.81 -2.67 19.24
C SER A 207 -14.00 -1.14 19.31
N LYS A 208 -14.51 -0.61 20.43
CA LYS A 208 -14.66 0.85 20.63
C LYS A 208 -13.33 1.60 20.63
N SER A 209 -12.26 0.98 21.17
CA SER A 209 -10.91 1.55 21.16
C SER A 209 -10.38 1.64 19.72
N VAL A 210 -10.49 0.55 18.98
CA VAL A 210 -10.06 0.48 17.57
C VAL A 210 -10.84 1.48 16.71
N GLU A 211 -12.16 1.55 16.88
CA GLU A 211 -13.04 2.49 16.17
C GLU A 211 -12.67 3.95 16.44
N LYS A 212 -12.46 4.34 17.72
CA LYS A 212 -12.11 5.71 18.08
C LYS A 212 -10.77 6.13 17.47
N ILE A 213 -9.75 5.28 17.53
CA ILE A 213 -8.44 5.59 16.96
C ILE A 213 -8.49 5.64 15.44
N LEU A 214 -9.19 4.68 14.82
CA LEU A 214 -9.34 4.68 13.36
C LEU A 214 -10.12 5.90 12.87
N SER A 215 -11.18 6.36 13.58
CA SER A 215 -11.89 7.57 13.17
C SER A 215 -10.96 8.78 13.14
N LEU A 216 -10.13 8.99 14.18
CA LEU A 216 -9.16 10.09 14.23
C LEU A 216 -8.14 10.03 13.10
N ILE A 217 -7.59 8.85 12.85
CA ILE A 217 -6.61 8.63 11.78
C ILE A 217 -7.25 8.81 10.39
N THR A 218 -8.43 8.23 10.16
CA THR A 218 -9.10 8.34 8.85
C THR A 218 -9.59 9.75 8.55
N GLU A 219 -10.02 10.50 9.57
CA GLU A 219 -10.34 11.93 9.43
C GLU A 219 -9.11 12.73 8.97
N SER A 220 -7.96 12.50 9.59
CA SER A 220 -6.71 13.17 9.21
C SER A 220 -6.27 12.81 7.80
N VAL A 221 -6.39 11.53 7.41
CA VAL A 221 -6.13 11.06 6.04
C VAL A 221 -7.11 11.70 5.06
N ALA A 222 -8.39 11.80 5.41
CA ALA A 222 -9.41 12.45 4.57
C ALA A 222 -9.12 13.94 4.33
N VAL A 223 -8.63 14.66 5.35
CA VAL A 223 -8.16 16.05 5.20
C VAL A 223 -6.99 16.11 4.21
N GLY A 224 -6.00 15.20 4.33
CA GLY A 224 -4.89 15.13 3.39
C GLY A 224 -5.33 14.89 1.94
N LEU A 225 -6.31 14.00 1.73
CA LEU A 225 -6.88 13.74 0.41
C LEU A 225 -7.63 14.95 -0.16
N LYS A 226 -8.38 15.69 0.67
CA LYS A 226 -9.08 16.94 0.27
C LYS A 226 -8.08 18.02 -0.14
N ASN A 227 -7.01 18.21 0.62
CA ASN A 227 -5.95 19.17 0.28
C ASN A 227 -5.34 18.86 -1.08
N ARG A 228 -5.02 17.59 -1.34
CA ARG A 228 -4.54 17.14 -2.65
C ARG A 228 -5.53 17.41 -3.78
N GLN A 229 -6.82 17.20 -3.55
CA GLN A 229 -7.85 17.45 -4.57
C GLN A 229 -7.92 18.94 -4.89
N ALA A 230 -7.91 19.80 -3.87
CA ALA A 230 -7.88 21.25 -4.04
C ALA A 230 -6.63 21.73 -4.82
N GLU A 231 -5.44 21.16 -4.52
CA GLU A 231 -4.21 21.45 -5.27
C GLU A 231 -4.30 21.05 -6.74
N LYS A 232 -4.86 19.87 -7.05
CA LYS A 232 -5.08 19.43 -8.42
C LYS A 232 -6.08 20.29 -9.18
N ASP A 233 -7.16 20.67 -8.53
CA ASP A 233 -8.18 21.52 -9.12
C ASP A 233 -7.62 22.93 -9.41
N ALA A 234 -6.77 23.46 -8.53
CA ALA A 234 -6.03 24.71 -8.75
C ALA A 234 -5.02 24.59 -9.91
N GLU A 235 -4.28 23.47 -9.97
CA GLU A 235 -3.33 23.21 -11.07
C GLU A 235 -4.02 23.05 -12.42
N ASN A 236 -5.17 22.38 -12.46
CA ASN A 236 -5.97 22.22 -13.68
C ASN A 236 -6.53 23.56 -14.16
N LYS A 237 -7.08 24.40 -13.26
CA LYS A 237 -7.54 25.75 -13.60
C LYS A 237 -6.42 26.61 -14.15
N GLY A 238 -5.25 26.58 -13.52
CA GLY A 238 -4.06 27.30 -14.02
C GLY A 238 -3.59 26.81 -15.39
N LYS A 239 -3.73 25.51 -15.69
CA LYS A 239 -3.42 24.97 -17.02
C LYS A 239 -4.47 25.34 -18.06
N GLU A 240 -5.75 25.39 -17.69
CA GLU A 240 -6.84 25.86 -18.59
C GLU A 240 -6.71 27.36 -18.89
N GLU A 241 -6.40 28.19 -17.89
CA GLU A 241 -6.14 29.62 -18.08
C GLU A 241 -4.90 29.89 -18.96
N ALA A 242 -3.83 29.11 -18.75
CA ALA A 242 -2.63 29.20 -19.59
C ALA A 242 -2.86 28.70 -21.02
N ALA A 243 -3.73 27.70 -21.20
CA ALA A 243 -4.14 27.23 -22.53
C ALA A 243 -5.07 28.25 -23.23
N ALA A 244 -5.97 28.88 -22.48
CA ALA A 244 -6.85 29.93 -23.00
C ALA A 244 -6.06 31.20 -23.38
N ALA A 245 -5.04 31.57 -22.60
CA ALA A 245 -4.15 32.69 -22.90
C ALA A 245 -3.28 32.45 -24.16
N LYS A 246 -2.95 31.18 -24.47
CA LYS A 246 -2.25 30.81 -25.71
C LYS A 246 -3.16 30.71 -26.93
N ALA A 247 -4.46 30.60 -26.72
CA ALA A 247 -5.49 30.53 -27.80
C ALA A 247 -6.10 31.87 -28.17
N ALA A 248 -5.67 32.99 -27.57
CA ALA A 248 -6.10 34.32 -28.00
C ALA A 248 -5.51 34.64 -29.39
N PRO A 249 -6.31 34.97 -30.41
CA PRO A 249 -5.80 35.24 -31.75
C PRO A 249 -4.94 36.52 -31.73
N VAL A 250 -3.72 36.39 -32.22
CA VAL A 250 -2.93 37.56 -32.61
C VAL A 250 -3.69 38.30 -33.70
N VAL A 251 -4.24 39.46 -33.38
CA VAL A 251 -4.80 40.37 -34.35
C VAL A 251 -3.64 40.86 -35.19
N GLU A 252 -3.59 40.38 -36.41
CA GLU A 252 -2.68 40.78 -37.47
C GLU A 252 -2.94 42.28 -37.79
N ALA A 253 -1.99 43.13 -37.50
CA ALA A 253 -1.97 44.49 -37.99
C ALA A 253 -1.29 44.43 -39.37
N GLU A 254 -2.08 44.71 -40.41
CA GLU A 254 -1.57 44.96 -41.77
C GLU A 254 -0.57 46.11 -41.80
N PRO A 255 0.54 45.98 -42.54
CA PRO A 255 1.26 47.15 -43.02
C PRO A 255 1.03 47.36 -44.52
N ALA A 256 0.75 48.61 -44.84
CA ALA A 256 0.58 49.17 -46.16
C ALA A 256 1.79 49.01 -47.10
N VAL A 257 1.42 48.82 -48.33
CA VAL A 257 2.16 48.73 -49.60
C VAL A 257 3.15 49.88 -49.79
N VAL A 258 4.41 49.59 -50.27
CA VAL A 258 5.08 50.33 -51.34
C VAL A 258 6.19 49.49 -52.02
N ALA A 259 5.92 49.19 -53.33
CA ALA A 259 6.80 49.11 -54.51
C ALA A 259 8.16 48.41 -54.50
N GLU A 260 8.26 47.49 -55.44
CA GLU A 260 9.41 46.93 -56.18
C GLU A 260 10.46 47.93 -56.74
N PRO A 261 11.61 47.55 -57.38
CA PRO A 261 11.84 46.30 -58.12
C PRO A 261 13.34 45.77 -58.16
N VAL A 262 13.46 44.53 -58.63
CA VAL A 262 14.39 43.94 -59.64
C VAL A 262 15.86 43.65 -59.26
N ALA A 263 16.25 42.45 -59.38
CA ALA A 263 17.17 41.69 -60.26
C ALA A 263 17.93 40.61 -59.53
N GLU A 264 17.69 39.38 -59.99
CA GLU A 264 18.62 38.53 -60.72
C GLU A 264 19.76 37.93 -59.88
N THR A 265 19.86 36.66 -59.65
CA THR A 265 20.37 35.55 -60.43
C THR A 265 20.43 34.30 -59.54
N ALA A 266 19.89 33.26 -60.07
CA ALA A 266 20.28 31.88 -59.73
C ALA A 266 21.61 31.58 -60.47
N PRO A 267 22.31 30.46 -60.34
CA PRO A 267 21.86 29.11 -59.94
C PRO A 267 22.95 28.22 -59.25
N VAL A 268 22.50 27.00 -58.97
CA VAL A 268 23.21 25.69 -59.23
C VAL A 268 23.96 25.01 -58.10
N VAL A 269 23.42 23.90 -57.64
CA VAL A 269 23.81 22.51 -57.83
C VAL A 269 24.58 21.80 -56.68
N GLU A 270 23.96 20.70 -56.29
CA GLU A 270 24.57 19.36 -56.08
C GLU A 270 25.42 19.16 -54.82
N THR A 271 25.28 18.16 -54.03
CA THR A 271 25.08 16.72 -54.21
C THR A 271 24.95 16.07 -52.85
N ALA A 272 24.13 15.06 -52.77
CA ALA A 272 24.29 13.99 -51.79
C ALA A 272 25.43 13.05 -52.29
N PRO A 273 26.05 12.20 -51.52
CA PRO A 273 25.58 10.85 -51.24
C PRO A 273 25.88 10.33 -49.82
N VAL A 274 25.04 9.50 -49.23
CA VAL A 274 25.00 8.03 -49.18
C VAL A 274 26.35 7.33 -48.96
N VAL A 275 26.41 6.48 -47.95
CA VAL A 275 27.02 5.18 -47.78
C VAL A 275 27.08 4.87 -46.29
N GLU A 276 26.23 3.99 -45.71
CA GLU A 276 26.35 2.54 -45.64
C GLU A 276 27.63 2.03 -44.97
N ALA A 277 27.46 1.37 -43.83
CA ALA A 277 28.05 0.07 -43.53
C ALA A 277 27.71 -0.40 -42.10
N GLU A 278 26.84 -1.40 -41.97
CA GLU A 278 27.11 -2.53 -41.08
C GLU A 278 28.32 -3.30 -41.61
N PRO A 279 29.06 -4.02 -40.75
CA PRO A 279 28.72 -5.42 -40.58
C PRO A 279 29.07 -6.06 -39.20
N ALA A 280 28.31 -7.11 -38.92
CA ALA A 280 28.65 -8.50 -38.63
C ALA A 280 29.32 -8.85 -37.30
N VAL A 281 28.57 -9.60 -36.45
CA VAL A 281 28.71 -11.03 -36.15
C VAL A 281 30.10 -11.51 -35.69
N GLU A 282 30.17 -11.95 -34.45
CA GLU A 282 30.94 -13.12 -33.97
C GLU A 282 30.42 -13.55 -32.61
N ALA A 283 29.65 -14.58 -32.51
CA ALA A 283 30.00 -15.99 -32.28
C ALA A 283 30.37 -16.25 -30.80
N ALA A 284 29.53 -17.05 -30.18
CA ALA A 284 29.72 -17.74 -28.92
C ALA A 284 30.92 -18.73 -29.00
N PRO A 285 31.40 -19.17 -27.83
CA PRO A 285 31.44 -20.60 -27.66
C PRO A 285 30.75 -21.11 -26.36
N ALA A 286 30.27 -22.32 -26.59
CA ALA A 286 29.58 -23.19 -25.68
C ALA A 286 30.50 -23.90 -24.70
N ALA A 287 29.83 -24.44 -23.66
CA ALA A 287 30.14 -25.69 -22.96
C ALA A 287 31.22 -25.64 -21.85
N GLU A 288 30.77 -25.91 -20.63
CA GLU A 288 31.21 -27.14 -19.92
C GLU A 288 30.37 -27.30 -18.67
N THR A 289 29.58 -28.35 -18.63
CA THR A 289 29.15 -29.06 -17.42
C THR A 289 30.27 -29.97 -16.96
N PRO A 290 30.39 -30.21 -15.68
CA PRO A 290 30.52 -31.61 -15.24
C PRO A 290 29.47 -32.06 -14.23
N ALA A 291 29.20 -33.33 -14.43
CA ALA A 291 28.26 -34.18 -13.76
C ALA A 291 28.64 -34.52 -12.32
N ALA A 292 27.59 -34.85 -11.56
CA ALA A 292 27.43 -35.92 -10.61
C ALA A 292 28.55 -36.27 -9.62
N GLU A 293 28.21 -36.18 -8.35
CA GLU A 293 28.59 -37.24 -7.37
C GLU A 293 27.60 -37.20 -6.21
N ALA A 294 26.82 -38.28 -6.10
CA ALA A 294 26.22 -38.73 -4.86
C ALA A 294 27.20 -39.73 -4.22
N PRO A 295 27.30 -39.74 -2.89
CA PRO A 295 27.31 -41.04 -2.23
C PRO A 295 26.38 -41.13 -1.00
N ALA A 296 25.65 -42.25 -1.00
CA ALA A 296 25.71 -43.35 -0.07
C ALA A 296 25.05 -43.16 1.32
N LYS A 297 24.08 -44.02 1.48
CA LYS A 297 23.44 -44.46 2.71
C LYS A 297 24.46 -44.88 3.79
N GLU A 298 24.17 -44.54 5.03
CA GLU A 298 24.54 -45.38 6.18
C GLU A 298 23.31 -45.53 7.08
N GLU A 299 22.91 -46.78 7.16
CA GLU A 299 22.04 -47.37 8.16
C GLU A 299 22.83 -47.50 9.46
N GLY A 300 22.21 -47.33 10.57
CA GLY A 300 22.79 -47.58 11.87
C GLY A 300 21.87 -47.25 13.03
N GLU A 301 21.00 -48.20 13.37
CA GLU A 301 20.78 -48.79 14.71
C GLU A 301 20.24 -47.87 15.82
N ALA A 302 19.06 -48.24 16.24
CA ALA A 302 18.53 -47.99 17.59
C ALA A 302 19.27 -48.79 18.64
N PRO A 303 19.32 -48.33 19.90
CA PRO A 303 18.97 -49.25 20.97
C PRO A 303 17.93 -48.73 21.96
N THR A 304 17.14 -49.65 22.32
CA THR A 304 16.23 -49.93 23.43
C THR A 304 16.75 -49.56 24.82
N GLU A 305 15.80 -49.14 25.69
CA GLU A 305 15.67 -49.37 27.14
C GLU A 305 16.77 -48.89 28.14
N ALA A 306 16.38 -48.01 29.03
CA ALA A 306 16.11 -48.22 30.44
C ALA A 306 15.41 -47.02 31.07
#